data_95936fb2720bb7d7560515d1bf268e71
#
_entry.id   95936fb2720bb7d7560515d1bf268e71
#
_cell.length_a   1.000
_cell.length_b   1.000
_cell.length_c   1.000
_cell.angle_alpha   90.00
_cell.angle_beta   90.00
_cell.angle_gamma   90.00
#
_symmetry.space_group_name_H-M   'P 1'
#
loop_
_entity.id
_entity.type
_entity.pdbx_description
1 polymer ?
#
loop_
_entity_poly.entity_id
_entity_poly.type
_entity_poly.pdbx_seq_one_letter_code
_entity_poly.pdbx_strand_id
1 'polypeptide(L)'
;LLSRRQRQMCIRDSYKGGFIMDLYGRNFLTLKDFSKEEIRYFLDLAHQLKKDKKEGKTSNSLAGKNIVLLFEKTSTRTRCAFEVAALDEGAHVTFLSNSQMGKKESIEDTAKVLGRMYDGIEFRGFEQSTVEALAKYSGIPVWNGLTDVDHPTQTLADFLTIEEHLDKPLNEVKFVFTGDIRNNVCYGLMYGAAKMGMHFVALGPSELQMDPEVVAYCKAEAEKSGGSFMVTDNVDEAVRDADVIYTDIWVSMGEAEELYPQRVKLLSPYKVTQAMMAKTGNDKTLFMHCLPSFHDFETTLAKEKYEQGIDIREVEDEVFRSANSVVFDEAENRMHTIKAVMVATLGK
;
A
#
# COMPACT_ATOMS: atom_id res chain seq x y z
N LEU A 1 -19.43 1.79 -34.96
CA LEU A 1 -18.28 1.23 -34.20
C LEU A 1 -17.09 2.17 -34.35
N LEU A 2 -16.78 2.91 -33.29
CA LEU A 2 -15.60 3.79 -33.24
C LEU A 2 -14.31 2.94 -33.34
N SER A 3 -13.34 3.38 -34.14
CA SER A 3 -12.05 2.69 -34.29
C SER A 3 -11.27 2.69 -32.97
N ARG A 4 -10.30 1.75 -32.80
CA ARG A 4 -9.42 1.64 -31.64
C ARG A 4 -8.77 2.99 -31.27
N ARG A 5 -8.45 3.81 -32.27
CA ARG A 5 -7.88 5.15 -32.16
C ARG A 5 -8.89 6.19 -31.62
N GLN A 6 -10.18 6.06 -31.96
CA GLN A 6 -11.23 6.97 -31.53
C GLN A 6 -11.72 6.70 -30.09
N ARG A 7 -11.64 5.42 -29.63
CA ARG A 7 -11.97 5.07 -28.24
C ARG A 7 -10.88 5.48 -27.25
N GLN A 8 -9.61 5.39 -27.64
CA GLN A 8 -8.49 5.99 -26.89
C GLN A 8 -8.62 7.53 -26.79
N MET A 9 -9.27 8.18 -27.78
CA MET A 9 -9.53 9.61 -27.74
C MET A 9 -10.60 10.01 -26.72
N CYS A 10 -11.58 9.17 -26.39
CA CYS A 10 -12.63 9.52 -25.42
C CYS A 10 -12.14 9.56 -23.97
N ILE A 11 -11.18 8.72 -23.60
CA ILE A 11 -10.44 8.84 -22.32
C ILE A 11 -9.44 10.01 -22.41
N ARG A 12 -8.92 10.28 -23.61
CA ARG A 12 -8.00 11.39 -23.92
C ARG A 12 -8.58 12.79 -23.66
N ASP A 13 -9.85 13.01 -23.99
CA ASP A 13 -10.44 14.36 -23.99
C ASP A 13 -10.87 14.82 -22.58
N SER A 14 -10.92 13.93 -21.58
CA SER A 14 -11.23 14.29 -20.19
C SER A 14 -10.02 14.76 -19.37
N TYR A 15 -8.80 14.47 -19.84
CA TYR A 15 -7.56 14.89 -19.18
C TYR A 15 -7.04 16.21 -19.80
N LYS A 16 -7.42 17.34 -19.22
CA LYS A 16 -6.82 18.64 -19.56
C LYS A 16 -5.39 18.70 -18.98
N GLY A 17 -4.38 18.32 -19.79
CA GLY A 17 -3.00 18.73 -19.60
C GLY A 17 -1.99 17.66 -19.14
N GLY A 18 -2.32 16.36 -19.09
CA GLY A 18 -1.39 15.30 -18.71
C GLY A 18 -0.87 14.46 -19.88
N PHE A 19 0.40 14.06 -19.84
CA PHE A 19 0.95 13.06 -20.75
C PHE A 19 0.17 11.75 -20.61
N ILE A 20 -0.25 11.16 -21.72
CA ILE A 20 -0.89 9.85 -21.72
C ILE A 20 0.20 8.82 -21.50
N MET A 21 0.20 8.18 -20.36
CA MET A 21 1.04 7.03 -20.08
C MET A 21 0.40 5.78 -20.67
N ASP A 22 1.14 5.02 -21.48
CA ASP A 22 0.71 3.70 -21.97
C ASP A 22 1.17 2.64 -20.97
N LEU A 23 0.33 2.37 -19.98
CA LEU A 23 0.57 1.33 -18.97
C LEU A 23 -0.21 0.05 -19.26
N TYR A 24 -0.91 -0.03 -20.39
CA TYR A 24 -1.72 -1.19 -20.74
C TYR A 24 -0.88 -2.48 -20.82
N GLY A 25 -1.35 -3.52 -20.16
CA GLY A 25 -0.66 -4.80 -20.09
C GLY A 25 0.48 -4.87 -19.06
N ARG A 26 0.81 -3.77 -18.36
CA ARG A 26 1.86 -3.76 -17.34
C ARG A 26 1.40 -4.47 -16.06
N ASN A 27 2.35 -5.16 -15.43
CA ASN A 27 2.19 -5.68 -14.08
C ASN A 27 2.39 -4.55 -13.05
N PHE A 28 1.83 -4.73 -11.85
CA PHE A 28 2.00 -3.83 -10.73
C PHE A 28 2.50 -4.63 -9.50
N LEU A 29 3.82 -4.88 -9.45
CA LEU A 29 4.42 -5.76 -8.44
C LEU A 29 5.09 -4.98 -7.31
N THR A 30 5.73 -3.87 -7.62
CA THR A 30 6.41 -2.95 -6.70
C THR A 30 6.47 -1.56 -7.31
N LEU A 31 6.48 -0.51 -6.46
CA LEU A 31 6.66 0.86 -6.97
C LEU A 31 8.08 1.14 -7.52
N LYS A 32 9.05 0.26 -7.25
CA LYS A 32 10.38 0.33 -7.85
C LYS A 32 10.34 0.30 -9.39
N ASP A 33 9.35 -0.41 -9.95
CA ASP A 33 9.21 -0.64 -11.40
C ASP A 33 8.60 0.56 -12.15
N PHE A 34 8.22 1.62 -11.43
CA PHE A 34 7.56 2.78 -11.97
C PHE A 34 8.38 4.06 -11.81
N SER A 35 8.26 4.96 -12.79
CA SER A 35 8.81 6.31 -12.69
C SER A 35 7.94 7.20 -11.79
N LYS A 36 8.49 8.36 -11.38
CA LYS A 36 7.75 9.39 -10.66
C LYS A 36 6.47 9.82 -11.41
N GLU A 37 6.59 9.98 -12.72
CA GLU A 37 5.49 10.40 -13.60
C GLU A 37 4.41 9.32 -13.70
N GLU A 38 4.79 8.05 -13.74
CA GLU A 38 3.84 6.92 -13.74
C GLU A 38 3.12 6.79 -12.40
N ILE A 39 3.81 6.95 -11.26
CA ILE A 39 3.19 6.99 -9.93
C ILE A 39 2.24 8.19 -9.83
N ARG A 40 2.65 9.36 -10.30
CA ARG A 40 1.78 10.55 -10.35
C ARG A 40 0.53 10.29 -11.18
N TYR A 41 0.66 9.64 -12.32
CA TYR A 41 -0.47 9.28 -13.17
C TYR A 41 -1.48 8.38 -12.43
N PHE A 42 -1.02 7.36 -11.68
CA PHE A 42 -1.92 6.54 -10.87
C PHE A 42 -2.67 7.36 -9.81
N LEU A 43 -2.00 8.29 -9.14
CA LEU A 43 -2.61 9.14 -8.12
C LEU A 43 -3.63 10.11 -8.73
N ASP A 44 -3.30 10.76 -9.85
CA ASP A 44 -4.21 11.66 -10.55
C ASP A 44 -5.46 10.93 -11.05
N LEU A 45 -5.27 9.72 -11.61
CA LEU A 45 -6.37 8.86 -12.03
C LEU A 45 -7.23 8.41 -10.83
N ALA A 46 -6.62 8.12 -9.68
CA ALA A 46 -7.35 7.75 -8.47
C ALA A 46 -8.21 8.91 -7.96
N HIS A 47 -7.67 10.13 -7.92
CA HIS A 47 -8.44 11.34 -7.58
C HIS A 47 -9.65 11.52 -8.52
N GLN A 48 -9.45 11.35 -9.83
CA GLN A 48 -10.53 11.49 -10.81
C GLN A 48 -11.60 10.41 -10.61
N LEU A 49 -11.20 9.13 -10.50
CA LEU A 49 -12.15 8.02 -10.32
C LEU A 49 -12.88 8.07 -8.97
N LYS A 50 -12.23 8.56 -7.91
CA LYS A 50 -12.86 8.83 -6.61
C LYS A 50 -13.94 9.91 -6.74
N LYS A 51 -13.61 11.00 -7.43
CA LYS A 51 -14.56 12.08 -7.70
C LYS A 51 -15.75 11.58 -8.53
N ASP A 52 -15.50 10.85 -9.61
CA ASP A 52 -16.54 10.32 -10.49
C ASP A 52 -17.49 9.38 -9.70
N LYS A 53 -16.95 8.50 -8.84
CA LYS A 53 -17.78 7.66 -7.97
C LYS A 53 -18.66 8.48 -7.03
N LYS A 54 -18.11 9.54 -6.39
CA LYS A 54 -18.89 10.44 -5.52
C LYS A 54 -20.01 11.18 -6.29
N GLU A 55 -19.80 11.46 -7.57
CA GLU A 55 -20.77 12.09 -8.46
C GLU A 55 -21.74 11.08 -9.12
N GLY A 56 -21.65 9.80 -8.79
CA GLY A 56 -22.49 8.73 -9.36
C GLY A 56 -22.17 8.42 -10.84
N LYS A 57 -20.99 8.78 -11.32
CA LYS A 57 -20.51 8.48 -12.65
C LYS A 57 -19.74 7.17 -12.65
N THR A 58 -19.93 6.34 -13.67
CA THR A 58 -19.17 5.10 -13.89
C THR A 58 -18.55 5.15 -15.29
N SER A 59 -17.25 4.84 -15.39
CA SER A 59 -16.56 4.80 -16.68
C SER A 59 -16.77 3.50 -17.42
N ASN A 60 -17.07 2.39 -16.71
CA ASN A 60 -17.12 1.03 -17.23
C ASN A 60 -15.86 0.62 -18.01
N SER A 61 -14.70 1.15 -17.59
CA SER A 61 -13.42 0.95 -18.26
C SER A 61 -12.97 -0.52 -18.30
N LEU A 62 -13.52 -1.36 -17.40
CA LEU A 62 -13.24 -2.79 -17.31
C LEU A 62 -14.44 -3.65 -17.74
N ALA A 63 -15.40 -3.08 -18.47
CA ALA A 63 -16.60 -3.80 -18.89
C ALA A 63 -16.26 -5.08 -19.64
N GLY A 64 -16.81 -6.22 -19.17
CA GLY A 64 -16.62 -7.54 -19.74
C GLY A 64 -15.26 -8.19 -19.44
N LYS A 65 -14.47 -7.61 -18.54
CA LYS A 65 -13.24 -8.21 -18.04
C LYS A 65 -13.53 -9.18 -16.91
N ASN A 66 -12.74 -10.24 -16.83
CA ASN A 66 -12.78 -11.23 -15.75
C ASN A 66 -11.46 -11.15 -14.96
N ILE A 67 -11.54 -10.92 -13.66
CA ILE A 67 -10.39 -10.76 -12.77
C ILE A 67 -10.43 -11.86 -11.71
N VAL A 68 -9.29 -12.50 -11.47
CA VAL A 68 -9.15 -13.45 -10.36
C VAL A 68 -8.37 -12.83 -9.22
N LEU A 69 -8.90 -12.97 -8.00
CA LEU A 69 -8.24 -12.62 -6.74
C LEU A 69 -7.72 -13.90 -6.11
N LEU A 70 -6.40 -14.08 -6.11
CA LEU A 70 -5.71 -15.29 -5.64
C LEU A 70 -5.05 -15.03 -4.29
N PHE A 71 -5.59 -15.65 -3.23
CA PHE A 71 -5.20 -15.38 -1.85
C PHE A 71 -4.60 -16.61 -1.17
N GLU A 72 -3.38 -16.47 -0.67
CA GLU A 72 -2.75 -17.41 0.27
C GLU A 72 -2.89 -16.95 1.73
N LYS A 73 -3.01 -15.62 1.95
CA LYS A 73 -3.25 -14.97 3.23
C LYS A 73 -4.65 -14.37 3.28
N THR A 74 -5.31 -14.44 4.42
CA THR A 74 -6.61 -13.79 4.64
C THR A 74 -6.48 -12.26 4.56
N SER A 75 -7.51 -11.59 4.06
CA SER A 75 -7.60 -10.13 4.06
C SER A 75 -9.04 -9.68 3.84
N THR A 76 -9.53 -8.80 4.68
CA THR A 76 -10.80 -8.13 4.49
C THR A 76 -10.66 -6.96 3.52
N ARG A 77 -9.74 -6.03 3.83
CA ARG A 77 -9.58 -4.75 3.08
C ARG A 77 -9.14 -4.96 1.64
N THR A 78 -8.07 -5.72 1.40
CA THR A 78 -7.57 -5.95 0.04
C THR A 78 -8.63 -6.62 -0.84
N ARG A 79 -9.29 -7.66 -0.31
CA ARG A 79 -10.38 -8.33 -1.04
C ARG A 79 -11.51 -7.35 -1.38
N CYS A 80 -12.07 -6.66 -0.38
CA CYS A 80 -13.16 -5.72 -0.60
C CYS A 80 -12.77 -4.60 -1.57
N ALA A 81 -11.54 -4.07 -1.45
CA ALA A 81 -11.07 -3.01 -2.32
C ALA A 81 -10.98 -3.43 -3.79
N PHE A 82 -10.40 -4.61 -4.08
CA PHE A 82 -10.34 -5.13 -5.45
C PHE A 82 -11.73 -5.52 -5.99
N GLU A 83 -12.55 -6.20 -5.19
CA GLU A 83 -13.91 -6.57 -5.61
C GLU A 83 -14.74 -5.34 -5.98
N VAL A 84 -14.82 -4.37 -5.08
CA VAL A 84 -15.62 -3.16 -5.32
C VAL A 84 -15.04 -2.32 -6.46
N ALA A 85 -13.72 -2.14 -6.52
CA ALA A 85 -13.08 -1.39 -7.59
C ALA A 85 -13.33 -2.01 -8.97
N ALA A 86 -13.25 -3.34 -9.07
CA ALA A 86 -13.53 -4.07 -10.32
C ALA A 86 -15.00 -3.96 -10.73
N LEU A 87 -15.93 -4.18 -9.78
CA LEU A 87 -17.36 -4.09 -10.02
C LEU A 87 -17.82 -2.69 -10.43
N ASP A 88 -17.27 -1.64 -9.80
CA ASP A 88 -17.55 -0.26 -10.17
C ASP A 88 -17.22 0.05 -11.64
N GLU A 89 -16.23 -0.64 -12.22
CA GLU A 89 -15.78 -0.48 -13.60
C GLU A 89 -16.32 -1.55 -14.55
N GLY A 90 -17.29 -2.37 -14.11
CA GLY A 90 -18.01 -3.33 -14.94
C GLY A 90 -17.28 -4.65 -15.16
N ALA A 91 -16.26 -4.98 -14.37
CA ALA A 91 -15.59 -6.28 -14.40
C ALA A 91 -16.31 -7.33 -13.57
N HIS A 92 -16.06 -8.62 -13.88
CA HIS A 92 -16.42 -9.76 -13.04
C HIS A 92 -15.23 -10.19 -12.19
N VAL A 93 -15.48 -10.66 -10.96
CA VAL A 93 -14.45 -11.08 -10.02
C VAL A 93 -14.70 -12.53 -9.57
N THR A 94 -13.62 -13.31 -9.57
CA THR A 94 -13.56 -14.64 -8.95
C THR A 94 -12.58 -14.60 -7.79
N PHE A 95 -13.01 -15.02 -6.61
CA PHE A 95 -12.16 -15.12 -5.43
C PHE A 95 -11.70 -16.57 -5.20
N LEU A 96 -10.39 -16.78 -5.12
CA LEU A 96 -9.76 -18.08 -4.86
C LEU A 96 -8.89 -18.01 -3.58
N SER A 97 -9.28 -18.71 -2.52
CA SER A 97 -8.55 -18.78 -1.25
C SER A 97 -7.88 -20.12 -0.98
N ASN A 98 -8.20 -21.17 -1.76
CA ASN A 98 -7.69 -22.54 -1.58
C ASN A 98 -7.22 -23.09 -2.92
N SER A 99 -6.24 -22.43 -3.53
CA SER A 99 -5.62 -22.86 -4.78
C SER A 99 -4.76 -24.13 -4.58
N GLN A 100 -4.60 -24.90 -5.65
CA GLN A 100 -3.67 -26.02 -5.71
C GLN A 100 -2.23 -25.58 -5.99
N MET A 101 -2.05 -24.28 -6.31
CA MET A 101 -0.79 -23.64 -6.65
C MET A 101 0.27 -23.90 -5.55
N GLY A 102 1.46 -24.29 -5.97
CA GLY A 102 2.57 -24.62 -5.10
C GLY A 102 2.44 -25.93 -4.31
N LYS A 103 1.29 -26.59 -4.36
CA LYS A 103 1.01 -27.85 -3.61
C LYS A 103 0.85 -29.05 -4.54
N LYS A 104 -0.06 -28.97 -5.49
CA LYS A 104 -0.35 -30.03 -6.48
C LYS A 104 -0.09 -29.60 -7.91
N GLU A 105 0.08 -28.31 -8.13
CA GLU A 105 0.35 -27.70 -9.42
C GLU A 105 1.47 -26.68 -9.28
N SER A 106 2.36 -26.59 -10.25
CA SER A 106 3.42 -25.58 -10.25
C SER A 106 2.84 -24.17 -10.37
N ILE A 107 3.56 -23.15 -9.86
CA ILE A 107 3.15 -21.74 -10.02
C ILE A 107 3.08 -21.40 -11.51
N GLU A 108 4.01 -21.89 -12.32
CA GLU A 108 4.05 -21.68 -13.78
C GLU A 108 2.79 -22.23 -14.47
N ASP A 109 2.38 -23.47 -14.14
CA ASP A 109 1.22 -24.10 -14.77
C ASP A 109 -0.08 -23.40 -14.34
N THR A 110 -0.22 -23.09 -13.04
CA THR A 110 -1.35 -22.29 -12.53
C THR A 110 -1.43 -20.93 -13.23
N ALA A 111 -0.30 -20.23 -13.38
CA ALA A 111 -0.24 -18.93 -14.08
C ALA A 111 -0.72 -19.04 -15.52
N LYS A 112 -0.27 -20.06 -16.27
CA LYS A 112 -0.68 -20.30 -17.65
C LYS A 112 -2.16 -20.63 -17.79
N VAL A 113 -2.72 -21.39 -16.83
CA VAL A 113 -4.16 -21.70 -16.78
C VAL A 113 -4.97 -20.45 -16.52
N LEU A 114 -4.63 -19.69 -15.47
CA LEU A 114 -5.34 -18.46 -15.12
C LEU A 114 -5.25 -17.42 -16.24
N GLY A 115 -4.08 -17.26 -16.88
CA GLY A 115 -3.88 -16.34 -17.99
C GLY A 115 -4.69 -16.66 -19.26
N ARG A 116 -5.26 -17.88 -19.36
CA ARG A 116 -6.17 -18.25 -20.45
C ARG A 116 -7.64 -18.07 -20.11
N MET A 117 -7.97 -17.93 -18.82
CA MET A 117 -9.34 -17.81 -18.35
C MET A 117 -9.69 -16.38 -17.95
N TYR A 118 -8.70 -15.63 -17.46
CA TYR A 118 -8.88 -14.29 -16.90
C TYR A 118 -8.14 -13.22 -17.70
N ASP A 119 -8.52 -11.97 -17.48
CA ASP A 119 -7.88 -10.79 -18.08
C ASP A 119 -6.87 -10.14 -17.13
N GLY A 120 -6.93 -10.43 -15.83
CA GLY A 120 -6.02 -9.92 -14.80
C GLY A 120 -6.00 -10.80 -13.55
N ILE A 121 -4.88 -10.81 -12.84
CA ILE A 121 -4.67 -11.57 -11.60
C ILE A 121 -4.27 -10.61 -10.49
N GLU A 122 -4.99 -10.59 -9.40
CA GLU A 122 -4.50 -10.08 -8.12
C GLU A 122 -3.94 -11.22 -7.30
N PHE A 123 -2.79 -11.02 -6.69
CA PHE A 123 -2.16 -11.99 -5.80
C PHE A 123 -1.89 -11.36 -4.43
N ARG A 124 -2.33 -12.06 -3.38
CA ARG A 124 -1.99 -11.76 -2.00
C ARG A 124 -1.44 -13.02 -1.32
N GLY A 125 -0.18 -13.01 -0.99
CA GLY A 125 0.50 -14.20 -0.45
C GLY A 125 1.71 -13.88 0.39
N PHE A 126 2.65 -14.82 0.41
CA PHE A 126 3.86 -14.76 1.19
C PHE A 126 5.04 -14.29 0.33
N GLU A 127 5.44 -15.11 -0.62
CA GLU A 127 6.68 -14.95 -1.36
C GLU A 127 6.55 -13.96 -2.52
N GLN A 128 7.47 -13.00 -2.60
CA GLN A 128 7.58 -12.09 -3.75
C GLN A 128 7.84 -12.87 -5.05
N SER A 129 8.64 -13.93 -4.99
CA SER A 129 8.93 -14.80 -6.13
C SER A 129 7.68 -15.45 -6.72
N THR A 130 6.64 -15.69 -5.92
CA THR A 130 5.36 -16.24 -6.40
C THR A 130 4.63 -15.23 -7.30
N VAL A 131 4.49 -13.98 -6.87
CA VAL A 131 3.81 -12.96 -7.68
C VAL A 131 4.60 -12.62 -8.94
N GLU A 132 5.94 -12.66 -8.88
CA GLU A 132 6.82 -12.49 -10.04
C GLU A 132 6.68 -13.64 -11.04
N ALA A 133 6.58 -14.88 -10.57
CA ALA A 133 6.33 -16.03 -11.42
C ALA A 133 4.94 -15.97 -12.09
N LEU A 134 3.90 -15.58 -11.35
CA LEU A 134 2.57 -15.32 -11.93
C LEU A 134 2.64 -14.27 -13.04
N ALA A 135 3.33 -13.15 -12.80
CA ALA A 135 3.51 -12.09 -13.79
C ALA A 135 4.28 -12.57 -15.04
N LYS A 136 5.31 -13.39 -14.83
CA LYS A 136 6.15 -13.92 -15.90
C LYS A 136 5.42 -14.90 -16.84
N TYR A 137 4.54 -15.74 -16.27
CA TYR A 137 4.01 -16.88 -17.01
C TYR A 137 2.52 -16.75 -17.41
N SER A 138 1.76 -15.83 -16.80
CA SER A 138 0.33 -15.69 -17.10
C SER A 138 0.04 -15.03 -18.46
N GLY A 139 0.89 -14.09 -18.90
CA GLY A 139 0.67 -13.31 -20.13
C GLY A 139 -0.43 -12.24 -20.01
N ILE A 140 -0.91 -11.97 -18.78
CA ILE A 140 -1.89 -10.93 -18.46
C ILE A 140 -1.38 -10.09 -17.29
N PRO A 141 -1.92 -8.87 -17.04
CA PRO A 141 -1.54 -8.04 -15.90
C PRO A 141 -1.70 -8.77 -14.55
N VAL A 142 -0.66 -8.67 -13.71
CA VAL A 142 -0.65 -9.18 -12.35
C VAL A 142 -0.42 -8.02 -11.39
N TRP A 143 -1.26 -7.95 -10.34
CA TRP A 143 -1.21 -6.92 -9.31
C TRP A 143 -0.86 -7.53 -7.95
N ASN A 144 0.16 -6.98 -7.31
CA ASN A 144 0.58 -7.37 -5.98
C ASN A 144 -0.34 -6.75 -4.91
N GLY A 145 -1.24 -7.52 -4.34
CA GLY A 145 -2.10 -7.13 -3.24
C GLY A 145 -1.37 -7.06 -1.89
N LEU A 146 -0.35 -7.89 -1.70
CA LEU A 146 0.66 -7.90 -0.63
C LEU A 146 1.53 -9.16 -0.74
N THR A 147 2.82 -8.99 -0.52
CA THR A 147 3.77 -10.06 -0.18
C THR A 147 4.50 -9.75 1.12
N ASP A 148 5.39 -10.62 1.58
CA ASP A 148 6.24 -10.35 2.75
C ASP A 148 7.29 -9.27 2.47
N VAL A 149 7.51 -8.91 1.20
CA VAL A 149 8.51 -7.93 0.76
C VAL A 149 7.92 -6.56 0.50
N ASP A 150 6.69 -6.46 -0.07
CA ASP A 150 6.12 -5.19 -0.52
C ASP A 150 4.59 -5.19 -0.46
N HIS A 151 4.03 -3.98 -0.25
CA HIS A 151 2.59 -3.72 -0.29
C HIS A 151 2.27 -2.48 -1.14
N PRO A 152 2.55 -2.50 -2.47
CA PRO A 152 2.54 -1.30 -3.30
C PRO A 152 1.16 -0.64 -3.42
N THR A 153 0.07 -1.42 -3.32
CA THR A 153 -1.30 -0.87 -3.35
C THR A 153 -1.64 -0.08 -2.08
N GLN A 154 -0.99 -0.39 -0.95
CA GLN A 154 -1.11 0.40 0.27
C GLN A 154 -0.41 1.75 0.08
N THR A 155 0.84 1.74 -0.36
CA THR A 155 1.64 2.97 -0.56
C THR A 155 0.93 4.00 -1.45
N LEU A 156 0.27 3.57 -2.53
CA LEU A 156 -0.51 4.51 -3.35
C LEU A 156 -1.70 5.10 -2.58
N ALA A 157 -2.38 4.30 -1.75
CA ALA A 157 -3.49 4.80 -0.93
C ALA A 157 -3.02 5.79 0.13
N ASP A 158 -1.86 5.53 0.72
CA ASP A 158 -1.23 6.42 1.70
C ASP A 158 -0.92 7.78 1.07
N PHE A 159 -0.33 7.78 -0.13
CA PHE A 159 -0.01 9.03 -0.83
C PHE A 159 -1.28 9.79 -1.27
N LEU A 160 -2.30 9.10 -1.75
CA LEU A 160 -3.59 9.73 -2.07
C LEU A 160 -4.21 10.38 -0.82
N THR A 161 -4.14 9.70 0.33
CA THR A 161 -4.66 10.19 1.60
C THR A 161 -3.89 11.42 2.08
N ILE A 162 -2.56 11.40 1.98
CA ILE A 162 -1.72 12.57 2.31
C ILE A 162 -2.11 13.77 1.47
N GLU A 163 -2.30 13.61 0.16
CA GLU A 163 -2.72 14.70 -0.74
C GLU A 163 -4.12 15.23 -0.45
N GLU A 164 -5.00 14.42 0.10
CA GLU A 164 -6.35 14.85 0.48
C GLU A 164 -6.39 15.63 1.81
N HIS A 165 -5.41 15.41 2.69
CA HIS A 165 -5.41 15.97 4.05
C HIS A 165 -4.32 17.03 4.30
N LEU A 166 -3.27 17.08 3.48
CA LEU A 166 -2.21 18.08 3.58
C LEU A 166 -2.25 19.06 2.39
N ASP A 167 -2.21 20.33 2.68
CA ASP A 167 -2.15 21.40 1.65
C ASP A 167 -0.68 21.68 1.25
N LYS A 168 0.02 20.63 0.83
CA LYS A 168 1.41 20.70 0.33
C LYS A 168 1.73 19.53 -0.59
N PRO A 169 2.65 19.69 -1.55
CA PRO A 169 3.02 18.61 -2.47
C PRO A 169 3.80 17.51 -1.75
N LEU A 170 3.71 16.27 -2.25
CA LEU A 170 4.37 15.10 -1.64
C LEU A 170 5.88 15.29 -1.41
N ASN A 171 6.58 15.97 -2.32
CA ASN A 171 8.02 16.20 -2.20
C ASN A 171 8.43 17.19 -1.09
N GLU A 172 7.46 17.81 -0.41
CA GLU A 172 7.71 18.64 0.77
C GLU A 172 7.28 17.94 2.07
N VAL A 173 6.69 16.73 1.98
CA VAL A 173 6.18 15.98 3.12
C VAL A 173 7.32 15.28 3.85
N LYS A 174 7.41 15.51 5.17
CA LYS A 174 8.24 14.71 6.08
C LYS A 174 7.40 13.55 6.62
N PHE A 175 7.73 12.34 6.16
CA PHE A 175 7.04 11.11 6.49
C PHE A 175 7.88 10.27 7.45
N VAL A 176 7.36 9.94 8.62
CA VAL A 176 8.03 9.11 9.62
C VAL A 176 7.28 7.79 9.77
N PHE A 177 7.94 6.69 9.44
CA PHE A 177 7.48 5.35 9.82
C PHE A 177 8.14 4.95 11.13
N THR A 178 7.36 4.50 12.12
CA THR A 178 7.88 4.11 13.44
C THR A 178 7.46 2.69 13.82
N GLY A 179 8.40 1.90 14.37
CA GLY A 179 8.16 0.52 14.80
C GLY A 179 9.16 -0.48 14.22
N ASP A 180 8.67 -1.61 13.69
CA ASP A 180 9.53 -2.57 12.97
C ASP A 180 9.77 -2.09 11.54
N ILE A 181 10.87 -1.38 11.37
CA ILE A 181 11.27 -0.77 10.10
C ILE A 181 11.65 -1.77 9.00
N ARG A 182 11.59 -3.08 9.28
CA ARG A 182 11.89 -4.15 8.30
C ARG A 182 10.65 -4.71 7.65
N ASN A 183 9.45 -4.27 8.05
CA ASN A 183 8.24 -4.83 7.51
C ASN A 183 7.96 -4.37 6.06
N ASN A 184 7.12 -5.13 5.36
CA ASN A 184 6.80 -4.91 3.95
C ASN A 184 6.10 -3.56 3.67
N VAL A 185 5.32 -3.03 4.63
CA VAL A 185 4.67 -1.71 4.49
C VAL A 185 5.72 -0.61 4.54
N CYS A 186 6.67 -0.69 5.50
CA CYS A 186 7.78 0.26 5.58
C CYS A 186 8.59 0.26 4.27
N TYR A 187 8.92 -0.92 3.75
CA TYR A 187 9.70 -1.03 2.49
C TYR A 187 8.93 -0.46 1.30
N GLY A 188 7.63 -0.79 1.16
CA GLY A 188 6.79 -0.21 0.10
C GLY A 188 6.73 1.32 0.17
N LEU A 189 6.51 1.86 1.38
CA LEU A 189 6.51 3.32 1.63
C LEU A 189 7.85 3.96 1.29
N MET A 190 8.97 3.33 1.65
CA MET A 190 10.31 3.82 1.33
C MET A 190 10.55 3.91 -0.18
N TYR A 191 10.16 2.88 -0.94
CA TYR A 191 10.30 2.89 -2.39
C TYR A 191 9.49 4.02 -3.02
N GLY A 192 8.23 4.13 -2.63
CA GLY A 192 7.36 5.18 -3.13
C GLY A 192 7.83 6.58 -2.75
N ALA A 193 8.17 6.80 -1.48
CA ALA A 193 8.66 8.09 -0.98
C ALA A 193 9.95 8.53 -1.68
N ALA A 194 10.91 7.61 -1.88
CA ALA A 194 12.14 7.88 -2.60
C ALA A 194 11.87 8.29 -4.05
N LYS A 195 10.93 7.64 -4.75
CA LYS A 195 10.52 8.00 -6.12
C LYS A 195 9.84 9.36 -6.18
N MET A 196 8.96 9.68 -5.22
CA MET A 196 8.20 10.92 -5.20
C MET A 196 8.98 12.14 -4.67
N GLY A 197 10.18 11.91 -4.12
CA GLY A 197 11.03 12.97 -3.58
C GLY A 197 10.61 13.44 -2.18
N MET A 198 9.95 12.57 -1.41
CA MET A 198 9.56 12.86 -0.02
C MET A 198 10.76 12.80 0.93
N HIS A 199 10.60 13.37 2.12
CA HIS A 199 11.57 13.27 3.22
C HIS A 199 11.17 12.12 4.14
N PHE A 200 11.71 10.91 3.90
CA PHE A 200 11.33 9.70 4.63
C PHE A 200 12.29 9.41 5.79
N VAL A 201 11.72 9.12 6.95
CA VAL A 201 12.44 8.70 8.15
C VAL A 201 11.92 7.33 8.60
N ALA A 202 12.82 6.34 8.64
CA ALA A 202 12.56 5.03 9.27
C ALA A 202 13.06 5.10 10.72
N LEU A 203 12.11 5.14 11.67
CA LEU A 203 12.36 5.21 13.10
C LEU A 203 12.14 3.86 13.75
N GLY A 204 13.18 3.25 14.26
CA GLY A 204 13.09 1.96 14.95
C GLY A 204 14.36 1.61 15.70
N PRO A 205 14.33 0.54 16.54
CA PRO A 205 15.49 0.15 17.33
C PRO A 205 16.66 -0.28 16.46
N SER A 206 17.86 0.11 16.88
CA SER A 206 19.11 -0.23 16.16
C SER A 206 19.38 -1.73 16.05
N GLU A 207 18.71 -2.56 16.86
CA GLU A 207 18.78 -4.03 16.78
C GLU A 207 18.00 -4.60 15.58
N LEU A 208 17.04 -3.85 15.01
CA LEU A 208 16.26 -4.26 13.87
C LEU A 208 16.81 -3.62 12.58
N GLN A 209 17.95 -4.19 12.12
CA GLN A 209 18.62 -3.68 10.93
C GLN A 209 17.81 -3.94 9.67
N MET A 210 17.65 -2.88 8.86
CA MET A 210 17.08 -2.98 7.52
C MET A 210 18.06 -3.65 6.56
N ASP A 211 17.55 -4.19 5.45
CA ASP A 211 18.38 -4.69 4.36
C ASP A 211 19.25 -3.54 3.81
N PRO A 212 20.60 -3.67 3.84
CA PRO A 212 21.51 -2.63 3.37
C PRO A 212 21.32 -2.27 1.89
N GLU A 213 20.91 -3.23 1.04
CA GLU A 213 20.67 -2.97 -0.38
C GLU A 213 19.41 -2.11 -0.58
N VAL A 214 18.37 -2.35 0.21
CA VAL A 214 17.15 -1.55 0.22
C VAL A 214 17.46 -0.11 0.67
N VAL A 215 18.23 0.05 1.75
CA VAL A 215 18.65 1.35 2.26
C VAL A 215 19.47 2.11 1.21
N ALA A 216 20.44 1.43 0.58
CA ALA A 216 21.28 2.04 -0.47
C ALA A 216 20.46 2.48 -1.68
N TYR A 217 19.52 1.64 -2.13
CA TYR A 217 18.60 1.98 -3.21
C TYR A 217 17.76 3.22 -2.89
N CYS A 218 17.11 3.23 -1.72
CA CYS A 218 16.23 4.35 -1.33
C CYS A 218 16.99 5.66 -1.16
N LYS A 219 18.22 5.64 -0.60
CA LYS A 219 19.08 6.83 -0.52
C LYS A 219 19.40 7.38 -1.91
N ALA A 220 19.86 6.52 -2.82
CA ALA A 220 20.23 6.93 -4.17
C ALA A 220 19.03 7.48 -4.96
N GLU A 221 17.84 6.88 -4.80
CA GLU A 221 16.65 7.33 -5.50
C GLU A 221 16.09 8.63 -4.91
N ALA A 222 16.13 8.78 -3.57
CA ALA A 222 15.74 10.02 -2.90
C ALA A 222 16.63 11.22 -3.34
N GLU A 223 17.95 11.02 -3.44
CA GLU A 223 18.87 12.07 -3.96
C GLU A 223 18.49 12.50 -5.39
N LYS A 224 18.16 11.55 -6.28
CA LYS A 224 17.76 11.84 -7.66
C LYS A 224 16.44 12.60 -7.76
N SER A 225 15.49 12.29 -6.89
CA SER A 225 14.14 12.87 -6.89
C SER A 225 14.04 14.19 -6.13
N GLY A 226 15.10 14.58 -5.40
CA GLY A 226 15.16 15.79 -4.56
C GLY A 226 14.62 15.60 -3.15
N GLY A 227 14.39 14.35 -2.71
CA GLY A 227 13.99 14.00 -1.36
C GLY A 227 15.16 13.64 -0.44
N SER A 228 14.83 13.02 0.70
CA SER A 228 15.82 12.49 1.64
C SER A 228 15.37 11.20 2.29
N PHE A 229 16.33 10.39 2.73
CA PHE A 229 16.09 9.16 3.43
C PHE A 229 16.99 9.03 4.66
N MET A 230 16.40 8.78 5.83
CA MET A 230 17.11 8.63 7.09
C MET A 230 16.61 7.38 7.84
N VAL A 231 17.55 6.66 8.48
CA VAL A 231 17.25 5.62 9.46
C VAL A 231 17.80 6.08 10.81
N THR A 232 17.00 6.06 11.86
CA THR A 232 17.40 6.50 13.20
C THR A 232 16.65 5.74 14.29
N ASP A 233 17.25 5.65 15.46
CA ASP A 233 16.62 5.17 16.71
C ASP A 233 16.24 6.33 17.65
N ASN A 234 16.57 7.57 17.27
CA ASN A 234 16.31 8.77 18.05
C ASN A 234 14.91 9.34 17.74
N VAL A 235 13.96 9.12 18.66
CA VAL A 235 12.57 9.56 18.51
C VAL A 235 12.47 11.08 18.31
N ASP A 236 13.18 11.89 19.13
CA ASP A 236 13.05 13.35 19.10
C ASP A 236 13.58 13.96 17.80
N GLU A 237 14.63 13.37 17.21
CA GLU A 237 15.16 13.76 15.93
C GLU A 237 14.22 13.36 14.78
N ALA A 238 13.69 12.15 14.84
CA ALA A 238 12.85 11.60 13.80
C ALA A 238 11.54 12.39 13.63
N VAL A 239 10.83 12.60 14.75
CA VAL A 239 9.45 13.13 14.70
C VAL A 239 9.36 14.65 14.59
N ARG A 240 10.44 15.40 14.87
CA ARG A 240 10.43 16.87 14.77
C ARG A 240 9.98 17.32 13.39
N ASP A 241 9.02 18.25 13.34
CA ASP A 241 8.43 18.81 12.12
C ASP A 241 7.84 17.74 11.17
N ALA A 242 7.45 16.55 11.69
CA ALA A 242 6.83 15.52 10.87
C ALA A 242 5.43 15.95 10.42
N ASP A 243 5.11 15.66 9.17
CA ASP A 243 3.77 15.82 8.60
C ASP A 243 2.92 14.56 8.78
N VAL A 244 3.59 13.41 8.80
CA VAL A 244 2.97 12.10 8.93
C VAL A 244 3.75 11.26 9.92
N ILE A 245 3.04 10.64 10.88
CA ILE A 245 3.52 9.54 11.70
C ILE A 245 2.73 8.29 11.30
N TYR A 246 3.46 7.28 10.84
CA TYR A 246 2.90 6.00 10.39
C TYR A 246 3.44 4.85 11.23
N THR A 247 2.61 3.88 11.57
CA THR A 247 3.05 2.64 12.21
C THR A 247 2.28 1.43 11.66
N ASP A 248 2.76 0.25 12.00
CA ASP A 248 2.10 -1.02 11.71
C ASP A 248 2.24 -1.96 12.90
N ILE A 249 1.51 -3.06 12.89
CA ILE A 249 1.55 -4.08 13.96
C ILE A 249 2.97 -4.61 14.16
N TRP A 250 3.34 -4.89 15.41
CA TRP A 250 4.71 -5.29 15.77
C TRP A 250 5.06 -6.75 15.45
N VAL A 251 4.05 -7.59 15.27
CA VAL A 251 4.20 -8.97 14.79
C VAL A 251 3.33 -9.11 13.55
N SER A 252 3.96 -9.29 12.40
CA SER A 252 3.28 -9.32 11.11
C SER A 252 2.43 -10.58 10.96
N MET A 253 1.39 -10.49 10.11
CA MET A 253 0.53 -11.65 9.80
C MET A 253 1.38 -12.77 9.20
N GLY A 254 1.38 -13.93 9.88
CA GLY A 254 2.15 -15.12 9.50
C GLY A 254 3.42 -15.33 10.32
N GLU A 255 3.85 -14.34 11.11
CA GLU A 255 4.88 -14.54 12.12
C GLU A 255 4.31 -15.29 13.35
N ALA A 256 5.20 -15.95 14.09
CA ALA A 256 4.82 -16.71 15.28
C ALA A 256 4.48 -15.79 16.45
N GLU A 257 3.38 -16.10 17.17
CA GLU A 257 2.94 -15.31 18.33
C GLU A 257 3.94 -15.27 19.48
N GLU A 258 4.83 -16.23 19.56
CA GLU A 258 5.92 -16.32 20.54
C GLU A 258 6.90 -15.15 20.44
N LEU A 259 6.87 -14.40 19.33
CA LEU A 259 7.69 -13.19 19.13
C LEU A 259 7.19 -11.98 19.91
N TYR A 260 5.91 -11.95 20.34
CA TYR A 260 5.34 -10.78 21.01
C TYR A 260 6.15 -10.27 22.20
N PRO A 261 6.60 -11.11 23.18
CA PRO A 261 7.36 -10.59 24.32
C PRO A 261 8.65 -9.86 23.91
N GLN A 262 9.37 -10.40 22.94
CA GLN A 262 10.60 -9.77 22.44
C GLN A 262 10.30 -8.50 21.64
N ARG A 263 9.28 -8.52 20.76
CA ARG A 263 8.90 -7.38 19.94
C ARG A 263 8.38 -6.23 20.82
N VAL A 264 7.51 -6.49 21.78
CA VAL A 264 7.01 -5.49 22.72
C VAL A 264 8.15 -4.84 23.48
N LYS A 265 9.12 -5.62 23.99
CA LYS A 265 10.29 -5.08 24.69
C LYS A 265 11.10 -4.11 23.84
N LEU A 266 11.32 -4.45 22.56
CA LEU A 266 12.11 -3.64 21.62
C LEU A 266 11.34 -2.43 21.11
N LEU A 267 10.05 -2.58 20.83
CA LEU A 267 9.27 -1.61 20.08
C LEU A 267 8.41 -0.67 20.94
N SER A 268 8.22 -0.97 22.25
CA SER A 268 7.47 -0.07 23.15
C SER A 268 7.98 1.37 23.17
N PRO A 269 9.29 1.67 23.07
CA PRO A 269 9.77 3.06 22.98
C PRO A 269 9.34 3.78 21.70
N TYR A 270 8.93 3.03 20.68
CA TYR A 270 8.52 3.51 19.37
C TYR A 270 7.00 3.48 19.14
N LYS A 271 6.24 3.15 20.20
CA LYS A 271 4.77 3.22 20.21
C LYS A 271 4.31 4.65 19.91
N VAL A 272 3.32 4.79 19.04
CA VAL A 272 2.74 6.11 18.77
C VAL A 272 1.83 6.52 19.93
N THR A 273 2.24 7.56 20.62
CA THR A 273 1.56 8.11 21.81
C THR A 273 1.19 9.56 21.55
N GLN A 274 0.28 10.11 22.36
CA GLN A 274 0.01 11.56 22.34
C GLN A 274 1.28 12.38 22.59
N ALA A 275 2.17 11.88 23.47
CA ALA A 275 3.45 12.53 23.75
C ALA A 275 4.38 12.53 22.50
N MET A 276 4.39 11.44 21.72
CA MET A 276 5.14 11.39 20.44
C MET A 276 4.53 12.38 19.43
N MET A 277 3.21 12.40 19.27
CA MET A 277 2.53 13.35 18.39
C MET A 277 2.85 14.81 18.77
N ALA A 278 2.83 15.14 20.07
CA ALA A 278 3.16 16.48 20.54
C ALA A 278 4.63 16.88 20.26
N LYS A 279 5.57 15.93 20.24
CA LYS A 279 6.99 16.19 19.92
C LYS A 279 7.23 16.58 18.47
N THR A 280 6.27 16.37 17.57
CA THR A 280 6.38 16.85 16.19
C THR A 280 6.43 18.38 16.11
N GLY A 281 5.81 19.08 17.08
CA GLY A 281 5.66 20.54 17.05
C GLY A 281 4.69 21.02 15.96
N ASN A 282 4.02 20.11 15.27
CA ASN A 282 3.08 20.38 14.19
C ASN A 282 1.69 19.79 14.59
N ASP A 283 0.72 20.64 14.86
CA ASP A 283 -0.64 20.26 15.25
C ASP A 283 -1.47 19.64 14.14
N LYS A 284 -0.95 19.70 12.88
CA LYS A 284 -1.56 19.10 11.71
C LYS A 284 -0.92 17.76 11.32
N THR A 285 0.02 17.25 12.11
CA THR A 285 0.63 15.94 11.83
C THR A 285 -0.44 14.86 11.75
N LEU A 286 -0.50 14.16 10.62
CA LEU A 286 -1.42 13.05 10.41
C LEU A 286 -0.91 11.80 11.11
N PHE A 287 -1.83 11.03 11.69
CA PHE A 287 -1.59 9.65 12.08
C PHE A 287 -2.17 8.70 11.04
N MET A 288 -1.35 7.76 10.56
CA MET A 288 -1.71 6.78 9.54
C MET A 288 -1.33 5.35 9.95
N HIS A 289 -2.08 4.37 9.43
CA HIS A 289 -1.89 2.95 9.70
C HIS A 289 -2.65 2.09 8.69
N CYS A 290 -1.99 1.13 8.06
CA CYS A 290 -2.60 0.25 7.04
C CYS A 290 -3.75 -0.64 7.51
N LEU A 291 -3.95 -0.74 8.83
CA LEU A 291 -4.91 -1.64 9.48
C LEU A 291 -4.72 -3.14 9.13
N PRO A 292 -5.00 -4.07 10.06
CA PRO A 292 -5.59 -3.85 11.40
C PRO A 292 -4.60 -3.22 12.37
N SER A 293 -5.10 -2.51 13.39
CA SER A 293 -4.30 -1.89 14.44
C SER A 293 -4.73 -2.41 15.81
N PHE A 294 -3.76 -2.60 16.69
CA PHE A 294 -4.01 -2.81 18.12
C PHE A 294 -3.86 -1.47 18.83
N HIS A 295 -4.96 -0.80 19.09
CA HIS A 295 -4.99 0.50 19.79
C HIS A 295 -5.75 0.42 21.13
N ASP A 296 -6.63 -0.59 21.27
CA ASP A 296 -7.42 -0.88 22.47
C ASP A 296 -7.36 -2.37 22.83
N PHE A 297 -8.22 -2.82 23.74
CA PHE A 297 -8.32 -4.23 24.15
C PHE A 297 -9.63 -4.91 23.72
N GLU A 298 -10.31 -4.37 22.71
CA GLU A 298 -11.58 -4.92 22.20
C GLU A 298 -11.37 -6.17 21.34
N THR A 299 -10.15 -6.37 20.79
CA THR A 299 -9.84 -7.58 20.03
C THR A 299 -9.45 -8.73 20.97
N THR A 300 -9.83 -9.96 20.61
CA THR A 300 -9.51 -11.18 21.39
C THR A 300 -8.00 -11.27 21.67
N LEU A 301 -7.18 -11.08 20.63
CA LEU A 301 -5.73 -11.20 20.75
C LEU A 301 -5.12 -10.13 21.68
N ALA A 302 -5.53 -8.87 21.55
CA ALA A 302 -5.01 -7.80 22.39
C ALA A 302 -5.37 -8.04 23.86
N LYS A 303 -6.60 -8.50 24.15
CA LYS A 303 -7.05 -8.82 25.50
C LYS A 303 -6.26 -9.99 26.10
N GLU A 304 -6.14 -11.11 25.36
CA GLU A 304 -5.39 -12.29 25.81
C GLU A 304 -3.92 -11.97 26.11
N LYS A 305 -3.26 -11.18 25.24
CA LYS A 305 -1.86 -10.77 25.47
C LYS A 305 -1.74 -9.84 26.67
N TYR A 306 -2.68 -8.91 26.85
CA TYR A 306 -2.68 -8.00 27.99
C TYR A 306 -2.87 -8.75 29.34
N GLU A 307 -3.74 -9.76 29.38
CA GLU A 307 -3.92 -10.65 30.54
C GLU A 307 -2.63 -11.43 30.90
N GLN A 308 -1.75 -11.64 29.91
CA GLN A 308 -0.41 -12.22 30.09
C GLN A 308 0.66 -11.18 30.46
N GLY A 309 0.28 -9.90 30.63
CA GLY A 309 1.19 -8.79 30.94
C GLY A 309 1.95 -8.25 29.71
N ILE A 310 1.45 -8.53 28.48
CA ILE A 310 2.07 -8.12 27.22
C ILE A 310 1.14 -7.12 26.51
N ASP A 311 1.50 -5.83 26.54
CA ASP A 311 0.75 -4.79 25.77
C ASP A 311 1.26 -4.73 24.34
N ILE A 312 0.47 -5.27 23.40
CA ILE A 312 0.82 -5.35 21.98
C ILE A 312 0.37 -4.14 21.16
N ARG A 313 -0.19 -3.12 21.80
CA ARG A 313 -0.71 -1.94 21.09
C ARG A 313 0.44 -1.07 20.58
N GLU A 314 0.52 -0.91 19.28
CA GLU A 314 1.50 -0.06 18.59
C GLU A 314 1.13 1.43 18.62
N VAL A 315 -0.10 1.75 18.98
CA VAL A 315 -0.62 3.12 19.10
C VAL A 315 -1.55 3.26 20.31
N GLU A 316 -1.62 4.44 20.91
CA GLU A 316 -2.63 4.78 21.94
C GLU A 316 -4.01 5.00 21.29
N ASP A 317 -5.08 4.59 21.97
CA ASP A 317 -6.46 4.74 21.49
C ASP A 317 -6.83 6.21 21.24
N GLU A 318 -6.31 7.10 22.09
CA GLU A 318 -6.52 8.54 21.96
C GLU A 318 -5.90 9.12 20.69
N VAL A 319 -4.77 8.59 20.22
CA VAL A 319 -4.17 8.97 18.93
C VAL A 319 -4.97 8.37 17.79
N PHE A 320 -5.29 7.08 17.87
CA PHE A 320 -6.04 6.36 16.85
C PHE A 320 -7.42 6.99 16.58
N ARG A 321 -8.09 7.51 17.62
CA ARG A 321 -9.41 8.17 17.53
C ARG A 321 -9.34 9.70 17.45
N SER A 322 -8.16 10.27 17.35
CA SER A 322 -7.99 11.72 17.25
C SER A 322 -8.48 12.27 15.90
N ALA A 323 -8.68 13.59 15.85
CA ALA A 323 -9.01 14.29 14.61
C ALA A 323 -7.87 14.24 13.56
N ASN A 324 -6.65 13.94 13.99
CA ASN A 324 -5.49 13.82 13.09
C ASN A 324 -5.32 12.40 12.53
N SER A 325 -6.11 11.44 13.02
CA SER A 325 -6.11 10.08 12.50
C SER A 325 -6.92 10.00 11.21
N VAL A 326 -6.29 9.58 10.14
CA VAL A 326 -6.91 9.44 8.80
C VAL A 326 -6.96 7.99 8.33
N VAL A 327 -6.84 7.03 9.25
CA VAL A 327 -6.74 5.59 8.96
C VAL A 327 -7.95 5.01 8.20
N PHE A 328 -9.14 5.58 8.38
CA PHE A 328 -10.34 5.10 7.66
C PHE A 328 -10.43 5.68 6.26
N ASP A 329 -10.00 6.95 6.05
CA ASP A 329 -9.86 7.55 4.73
C ASP A 329 -8.78 6.83 3.93
N GLU A 330 -7.66 6.48 4.57
CA GLU A 330 -6.58 5.65 4.04
C GLU A 330 -7.10 4.27 3.60
N ALA A 331 -7.90 3.61 4.43
CA ALA A 331 -8.51 2.33 4.09
C ALA A 331 -9.50 2.42 2.91
N GLU A 332 -10.30 3.50 2.82
CA GLU A 332 -11.17 3.79 1.68
C GLU A 332 -10.34 4.00 0.40
N ASN A 333 -9.26 4.77 0.50
CA ASN A 333 -8.40 5.11 -0.63
C ASN A 333 -7.73 3.90 -1.28
N ARG A 334 -7.60 2.76 -0.56
CA ARG A 334 -7.20 1.48 -1.15
C ARG A 334 -8.06 1.10 -2.35
N MET A 335 -9.38 1.27 -2.25
CA MET A 335 -10.31 0.97 -3.34
C MET A 335 -10.08 1.90 -4.55
N HIS A 336 -9.84 3.18 -4.32
CA HIS A 336 -9.68 4.17 -5.39
C HIS A 336 -8.35 4.03 -6.13
N THR A 337 -7.26 3.79 -5.42
CA THR A 337 -5.95 3.58 -6.03
C THR A 337 -5.83 2.23 -6.73
N ILE A 338 -6.40 1.17 -6.18
CA ILE A 338 -6.51 -0.14 -6.84
C ILE A 338 -7.33 -0.02 -8.12
N LYS A 339 -8.45 0.73 -8.10
CA LYS A 339 -9.24 1.03 -9.29
C LYS A 339 -8.38 1.70 -10.36
N ALA A 340 -7.62 2.73 -9.98
CA ALA A 340 -6.73 3.43 -10.91
C ALA A 340 -5.68 2.51 -11.52
N VAL A 341 -5.06 1.64 -10.72
CA VAL A 341 -4.09 0.64 -11.22
C VAL A 341 -4.75 -0.31 -12.22
N MET A 342 -5.91 -0.88 -11.91
CA MET A 342 -6.61 -1.79 -12.82
C MET A 342 -7.05 -1.08 -14.10
N VAL A 343 -7.60 0.13 -14.00
CA VAL A 343 -8.02 0.91 -15.18
C VAL A 343 -6.81 1.26 -16.06
N ALA A 344 -5.70 1.70 -15.48
CA ALA A 344 -4.50 2.05 -16.22
C ALA A 344 -3.85 0.86 -16.93
N THR A 345 -3.86 -0.33 -16.32
CA THR A 345 -3.14 -1.51 -16.83
C THR A 345 -4.02 -2.47 -17.63
N LEU A 346 -5.34 -2.44 -17.46
CA LEU A 346 -6.28 -3.38 -18.10
C LEU A 346 -7.44 -2.68 -18.81
N GLY A 347 -7.73 -1.41 -18.49
CA GLY A 347 -8.83 -0.64 -19.05
C GLY A 347 -8.68 -0.36 -20.56
N LYS A 348 -9.80 -0.14 -21.22
CA LYS A 348 -9.87 0.20 -22.65
C LYS A 348 -10.26 1.65 -22.86
#